data_a3041f24a23cfadb8ba10ed714baf318
#
_entry.id   a3041f24a23cfadb8ba10ed714baf318
#
_cell.length_a   1.000
_cell.length_b   1.000
_cell.length_c   1.000
_cell.angle_alpha   90.00
_cell.angle_beta   90.00
_cell.angle_gamma   90.00
#
_symmetry.space_group_name_H-M   'P 1'
#
loop_
_entity.id
_entity.type
_entity.pdbx_description
1 polymer ?
#
loop_
_entity_poly.entity_id
_entity_poly.type
_entity_poly.pdbx_seq_one_letter_code
_entity_poly.pdbx_strand_id
1 'polypeptide(L)'
;MRWEVLCILAQELAERTPGFFERKGPGVGDHATAAFVTSLRSLAQNTFGADYSEKAVCSAAGFRFDYFFPDEVVAVEFAFGLHNPNSEFERDIFKCLLAIEDGCAVGKLILMGKPGAIAKLSAPAPRAIVAFVKKRFDLEVDVLELQRPRDSQATAPPVLFHAE
;
A
#
# COMPACT_ATOMS: atom_id res chain seq x y z
N MET A 1 -10.15 9.37 7.66
CA MET A 1 -8.94 9.94 6.98
C MET A 1 -8.99 9.59 5.49
N ARG A 2 -8.30 10.36 4.61
CA ARG A 2 -8.32 10.09 3.14
C ARG A 2 -7.71 8.73 2.80
N TRP A 3 -6.64 8.34 3.48
CA TRP A 3 -6.04 7.03 3.26
C TRP A 3 -7.01 5.87 3.56
N GLU A 4 -7.86 6.00 4.58
CA GLU A 4 -8.91 4.99 4.87
C GLU A 4 -9.95 4.92 3.75
N VAL A 5 -10.37 6.09 3.25
CA VAL A 5 -11.26 6.16 2.09
C VAL A 5 -10.61 5.53 0.86
N LEU A 6 -9.32 5.78 0.61
CA LEU A 6 -8.57 5.13 -0.47
C LEU A 6 -8.59 3.60 -0.33
N CYS A 7 -8.41 3.08 0.90
CA CYS A 7 -8.46 1.63 1.15
C CYS A 7 -9.84 1.04 0.83
N ILE A 8 -10.92 1.76 1.18
CA ILE A 8 -12.29 1.36 0.84
C ILE A 8 -12.50 1.35 -0.68
N LEU A 9 -12.08 2.41 -1.38
CA LEU A 9 -12.16 2.48 -2.84
C LEU A 9 -11.38 1.35 -3.51
N ALA A 10 -10.19 1.03 -3.00
CA ALA A 10 -9.38 -0.06 -3.51
C ALA A 10 -10.06 -1.41 -3.30
N GLN A 11 -10.68 -1.64 -2.15
CA GLN A 11 -11.44 -2.85 -1.85
C GLN A 11 -12.63 -3.00 -2.80
N GLU A 12 -13.45 -1.97 -2.95
CA GLU A 12 -14.61 -1.97 -3.84
C GLU A 12 -14.21 -2.19 -5.31
N LEU A 13 -13.11 -1.57 -5.75
CA LEU A 13 -12.60 -1.76 -7.10
C LEU A 13 -12.08 -3.17 -7.31
N ALA A 14 -11.38 -3.75 -6.33
CA ALA A 14 -10.88 -5.12 -6.38
C ALA A 14 -12.03 -6.14 -6.51
N GLU A 15 -13.13 -5.94 -5.78
CA GLU A 15 -14.33 -6.78 -5.85
C GLU A 15 -15.03 -6.71 -7.21
N ARG A 16 -15.03 -5.53 -7.84
CA ARG A 16 -15.64 -5.30 -9.17
C ARG A 16 -14.74 -5.68 -10.32
N THR A 17 -13.45 -5.94 -10.09
CA THR A 17 -12.48 -6.26 -11.14
C THR A 17 -12.43 -7.78 -11.36
N PRO A 18 -12.93 -8.30 -12.51
CA PRO A 18 -12.94 -9.73 -12.76
C PRO A 18 -11.54 -10.34 -12.73
N GLY A 19 -11.39 -11.42 -11.98
CA GLY A 19 -10.14 -12.14 -11.88
C GLY A 19 -9.03 -11.41 -11.12
N PHE A 20 -9.32 -10.33 -10.38
CA PHE A 20 -8.32 -9.59 -9.63
C PHE A 20 -7.56 -10.47 -8.62
N PHE A 21 -8.28 -11.32 -7.90
CA PHE A 21 -7.72 -12.18 -6.85
C PHE A 21 -7.09 -13.47 -7.37
N GLU A 22 -7.50 -13.93 -8.55
CA GLU A 22 -7.06 -15.19 -9.17
C GLU A 22 -5.75 -15.04 -9.95
N ARG A 23 -5.46 -13.84 -10.42
CA ARG A 23 -4.28 -13.58 -11.27
C ARG A 23 -2.99 -13.75 -10.47
N LYS A 24 -2.17 -14.71 -10.91
CA LYS A 24 -0.87 -15.06 -10.32
C LYS A 24 0.17 -15.15 -11.44
N GLY A 25 1.39 -14.77 -11.16
CA GLY A 25 2.55 -15.03 -12.02
C GLY A 25 3.19 -13.77 -12.63
N PRO A 26 4.46 -13.87 -13.04
CA PRO A 26 5.19 -12.78 -13.66
C PRO A 26 4.63 -12.47 -15.07
N GLY A 27 4.56 -11.20 -15.42
CA GLY A 27 4.15 -10.72 -16.74
C GLY A 27 2.64 -10.55 -16.97
N VAL A 28 1.80 -11.36 -16.34
CA VAL A 28 0.32 -11.19 -16.42
C VAL A 28 -0.17 -10.23 -15.35
N GLY A 29 0.58 -10.08 -14.24
CA GLY A 29 0.27 -9.19 -13.14
C GLY A 29 0.45 -7.72 -13.48
N ASP A 30 1.46 -7.37 -14.27
CA ASP A 30 1.85 -5.98 -14.49
C ASP A 30 0.78 -5.17 -15.21
N HIS A 31 0.22 -5.69 -16.32
CA HIS A 31 -0.86 -5.00 -17.04
C HIS A 31 -2.15 -4.88 -16.22
N ALA A 32 -2.51 -5.93 -15.48
CA ALA A 32 -3.71 -5.92 -14.66
C ALA A 32 -3.55 -5.03 -13.43
N THR A 33 -2.36 -5.02 -12.83
CA THR A 33 -2.02 -4.12 -11.73
C THR A 33 -2.02 -2.68 -12.21
N ALA A 34 -1.41 -2.39 -13.37
CA ALA A 34 -1.41 -1.06 -13.95
C ALA A 34 -2.84 -0.56 -14.26
N ALA A 35 -3.69 -1.41 -14.83
CA ALA A 35 -5.10 -1.08 -15.10
C ALA A 35 -5.87 -0.80 -13.80
N PHE A 36 -5.67 -1.62 -12.77
CA PHE A 36 -6.27 -1.41 -11.45
C PHE A 36 -5.83 -0.09 -10.84
N VAL A 37 -4.52 0.18 -10.79
CA VAL A 37 -3.95 1.42 -10.23
C VAL A 37 -4.46 2.64 -11.00
N THR A 38 -4.55 2.56 -12.34
CA THR A 38 -5.10 3.65 -13.17
C THR A 38 -6.57 3.92 -12.85
N SER A 39 -7.38 2.87 -12.71
CA SER A 39 -8.79 3.00 -12.35
C SER A 39 -8.96 3.56 -10.94
N LEU A 40 -8.16 3.09 -10.00
CA LEU A 40 -8.18 3.59 -8.61
C LEU A 40 -7.77 5.07 -8.55
N ARG A 41 -6.77 5.48 -9.35
CA ARG A 41 -6.36 6.89 -9.44
C ARG A 41 -7.53 7.78 -9.86
N SER A 42 -8.25 7.40 -10.91
CA SER A 42 -9.41 8.15 -11.38
C SER A 42 -10.52 8.24 -10.32
N LEU A 43 -10.82 7.14 -9.63
CA LEU A 43 -11.81 7.12 -8.54
C LEU A 43 -11.36 8.01 -7.36
N ALA A 44 -10.12 7.88 -6.93
CA ALA A 44 -9.56 8.65 -5.82
C ALA A 44 -9.54 10.16 -6.14
N GLN A 45 -9.12 10.54 -7.35
CA GLN A 45 -9.10 11.94 -7.78
C GLN A 45 -10.51 12.54 -7.79
N ASN A 46 -11.52 11.80 -8.29
CA ASN A 46 -12.91 12.23 -8.26
C ASN A 46 -13.45 12.37 -6.83
N THR A 47 -13.06 11.44 -5.94
CA THR A 47 -13.53 11.44 -4.55
C THR A 47 -12.90 12.56 -3.72
N PHE A 48 -11.60 12.81 -3.90
CA PHE A 48 -10.84 13.76 -3.09
C PHE A 48 -10.81 15.18 -3.68
N GLY A 49 -11.18 15.34 -4.94
CA GLY A 49 -11.06 16.62 -5.66
C GLY A 49 -9.61 17.03 -5.97
N ALA A 50 -8.63 16.16 -5.70
CA ALA A 50 -7.21 16.38 -5.91
C ALA A 50 -6.48 15.05 -6.20
N ASP A 51 -5.36 15.12 -6.91
CA ASP A 51 -4.50 13.97 -7.17
C ASP A 51 -3.43 13.82 -6.08
N TYR A 52 -3.49 12.73 -5.33
CA TYR A 52 -2.52 12.34 -4.30
C TYR A 52 -1.60 11.20 -4.76
N SER A 53 -1.74 10.74 -6.01
CA SER A 53 -0.97 9.63 -6.55
C SER A 53 0.39 10.06 -7.11
N GLU A 54 1.31 9.09 -7.28
CA GLU A 54 2.62 9.26 -7.91
C GLU A 54 3.42 10.45 -7.34
N LYS A 55 3.33 10.69 -6.04
CA LYS A 55 4.04 11.80 -5.41
C LYS A 55 5.53 11.50 -5.31
N ALA A 56 6.35 12.41 -5.82
CA ALA A 56 7.80 12.31 -5.69
C ALA A 56 8.20 12.28 -4.21
N VAL A 57 9.10 11.33 -3.89
CA VAL A 57 9.58 11.10 -2.52
C VAL A 57 10.74 12.03 -2.19
N CYS A 58 11.69 12.13 -3.15
CA CYS A 58 12.79 13.07 -3.07
C CYS A 58 13.20 13.49 -4.48
N SER A 59 13.82 14.67 -4.59
CA SER A 59 14.15 15.28 -5.88
C SER A 59 15.21 14.52 -6.67
N ALA A 60 16.12 13.82 -5.99
CA ALA A 60 17.30 13.22 -6.60
C ALA A 60 17.16 11.74 -7.00
N ALA A 61 16.25 10.98 -6.40
CA ALA A 61 16.23 9.52 -6.54
C ALA A 61 15.17 8.99 -7.51
N GLY A 62 14.24 9.82 -8.00
CA GLY A 62 13.18 9.39 -8.92
C GLY A 62 12.16 8.42 -8.32
N PHE A 63 12.20 8.18 -7.01
CA PHE A 63 11.21 7.37 -6.30
C PHE A 63 9.89 8.13 -6.16
N ARG A 64 8.78 7.38 -6.23
CA ARG A 64 7.44 7.89 -6.03
C ARG A 64 6.68 6.98 -5.09
N PHE A 65 5.81 7.59 -4.27
CA PHE A 65 4.75 6.85 -3.58
C PHE A 65 3.59 6.61 -4.53
N ASP A 66 2.95 5.45 -4.44
CA ASP A 66 1.70 5.23 -5.16
C ASP A 66 0.65 6.26 -4.74
N TYR A 67 0.55 6.55 -3.43
CA TYR A 67 -0.19 7.69 -2.88
C TYR A 67 0.54 8.30 -1.69
N PHE A 68 0.40 9.62 -1.53
CA PHE A 68 0.88 10.33 -0.36
C PHE A 68 -0.11 11.40 0.07
N PHE A 69 -0.50 11.38 1.34
CA PHE A 69 -1.39 12.33 1.98
C PHE A 69 -0.60 13.19 2.96
N PRO A 70 -0.08 14.37 2.53
CA PRO A 70 0.84 15.16 3.34
C PRO A 70 0.21 15.67 4.64
N ASP A 71 -1.07 16.05 4.62
CA ASP A 71 -1.78 16.54 5.80
C ASP A 71 -2.01 15.45 6.86
N GLU A 72 -1.94 14.18 6.46
CA GLU A 72 -2.11 13.00 7.32
C GLU A 72 -0.78 12.33 7.61
N VAL A 73 0.30 12.77 6.95
CA VAL A 73 1.67 12.20 6.97
C VAL A 73 1.72 10.70 6.62
N VAL A 74 0.82 10.26 5.72
CA VAL A 74 0.62 8.85 5.36
C VAL A 74 1.01 8.60 3.91
N ALA A 75 1.88 7.62 3.69
CA ALA A 75 2.17 7.01 2.39
C ALA A 75 1.40 5.70 2.24
N VAL A 76 0.94 5.40 1.01
CA VAL A 76 0.29 4.13 0.67
C VAL A 76 0.98 3.54 -0.55
N GLU A 77 1.33 2.27 -0.47
CA GLU A 77 1.95 1.48 -1.53
C GLU A 77 1.15 0.20 -1.81
N PHE A 78 1.03 -0.17 -3.08
CA PHE A 78 0.31 -1.38 -3.51
C PHE A 78 1.28 -2.53 -3.80
N ALA A 79 1.36 -3.48 -2.88
CA ALA A 79 2.23 -4.64 -2.92
C ALA A 79 1.49 -5.89 -3.41
N PHE A 80 0.87 -5.85 -4.60
CA PHE A 80 0.04 -6.94 -5.09
C PHE A 80 0.83 -8.17 -5.56
N GLY A 81 2.04 -7.99 -6.00
CA GLY A 81 2.89 -9.05 -6.53
C GLY A 81 3.54 -9.89 -5.45
N LEU A 82 4.20 -9.27 -4.52
CA LEU A 82 5.03 -9.85 -3.46
C LEU A 82 5.75 -11.14 -3.90
N HIS A 83 6.25 -11.17 -5.16
CA HIS A 83 7.01 -12.31 -5.69
C HIS A 83 8.35 -12.47 -4.96
N ASN A 84 8.96 -11.33 -4.65
CA ASN A 84 10.06 -11.22 -3.72
C ASN A 84 9.64 -10.25 -2.61
N PRO A 85 8.88 -10.72 -1.60
CA PRO A 85 8.27 -9.85 -0.60
C PRO A 85 9.30 -8.99 0.14
N ASN A 86 10.51 -9.50 0.35
CA ASN A 86 11.53 -8.75 1.05
C ASN A 86 11.99 -7.55 0.23
N SER A 87 12.31 -7.69 -1.05
CA SER A 87 12.85 -6.59 -1.86
C SER A 87 11.81 -5.50 -2.16
N GLU A 88 10.53 -5.85 -2.38
CA GLU A 88 9.47 -4.87 -2.58
C GLU A 88 9.20 -4.11 -1.28
N PHE A 89 9.04 -4.82 -0.18
CA PHE A 89 8.85 -4.26 1.14
C PHE A 89 10.02 -3.35 1.57
N GLU A 90 11.26 -3.83 1.42
CA GLU A 90 12.46 -3.09 1.78
C GLU A 90 12.59 -1.81 0.94
N ARG A 91 12.27 -1.87 -0.36
CA ARG A 91 12.25 -0.70 -1.24
C ARG A 91 11.24 0.35 -0.78
N ASP A 92 10.03 -0.07 -0.38
CA ASP A 92 8.99 0.87 0.03
C ASP A 92 9.30 1.49 1.40
N ILE A 93 9.88 0.73 2.32
CA ILE A 93 10.47 1.28 3.55
C ILE A 93 11.57 2.29 3.21
N PHE A 94 12.47 1.95 2.31
CA PHE A 94 13.58 2.83 1.93
C PHE A 94 13.11 4.15 1.30
N LYS A 95 12.03 4.13 0.51
CA LYS A 95 11.38 5.36 0.01
C LYS A 95 10.96 6.27 1.17
N CYS A 96 10.33 5.71 2.21
CA CYS A 96 9.91 6.50 3.38
C CYS A 96 11.12 7.10 4.10
N LEU A 97 12.20 6.35 4.28
CA LEU A 97 13.40 6.84 4.94
C LEU A 97 14.07 7.96 4.15
N LEU A 98 14.15 7.84 2.82
CA LEU A 98 14.66 8.91 1.96
C LEU A 98 13.76 10.17 2.03
N ALA A 99 12.45 10.00 2.07
CA ALA A 99 11.51 11.11 2.21
C ALA A 99 11.73 11.84 3.55
N ILE A 100 11.87 11.10 4.64
CA ILE A 100 12.13 11.66 5.98
C ILE A 100 13.47 12.41 6.00
N GLU A 101 14.52 11.84 5.42
CA GLU A 101 15.84 12.48 5.34
C GLU A 101 15.80 13.78 4.50
N ASP A 102 14.99 13.82 3.45
CA ASP A 102 14.76 15.02 2.63
C ASP A 102 13.81 16.05 3.30
N GLY A 103 13.39 15.80 4.55
CA GLY A 103 12.52 16.70 5.32
C GLY A 103 11.02 16.57 5.02
N CYS A 104 10.62 15.52 4.28
CA CYS A 104 9.21 15.20 4.07
C CYS A 104 8.67 14.45 5.29
N ALA A 105 7.62 14.98 5.92
CA ALA A 105 7.01 14.31 7.06
C ALA A 105 6.25 13.06 6.59
N VAL A 106 6.81 11.87 6.82
CA VAL A 106 6.15 10.58 6.64
C VAL A 106 6.13 9.88 7.99
N GLY A 107 4.94 9.79 8.60
CA GLY A 107 4.75 9.14 9.91
C GLY A 107 4.20 7.73 9.80
N LYS A 108 3.56 7.40 8.66
CA LYS A 108 2.94 6.08 8.46
C LYS A 108 3.08 5.62 7.01
N LEU A 109 3.41 4.34 6.85
CA LEU A 109 3.35 3.60 5.59
C LEU A 109 2.25 2.55 5.67
N ILE A 110 1.31 2.59 4.72
CA ILE A 110 0.30 1.55 4.52
C ILE A 110 0.71 0.70 3.31
N LEU A 111 0.89 -0.59 3.52
CA LEU A 111 1.14 -1.56 2.44
C LEU A 111 -0.16 -2.30 2.15
N MET A 112 -0.72 -2.08 0.97
CA MET A 112 -1.93 -2.78 0.54
C MET A 112 -1.58 -3.98 -0.32
N GLY A 113 -1.89 -5.17 0.18
CA GLY A 113 -1.60 -6.43 -0.48
C GLY A 113 -2.84 -7.24 -0.85
N LYS A 114 -2.62 -8.31 -1.62
CA LYS A 114 -3.61 -9.38 -1.82
C LYS A 114 -3.60 -10.33 -0.63
N PRO A 115 -4.62 -11.21 -0.48
CA PRO A 115 -4.66 -12.20 0.59
C PRO A 115 -3.35 -13.00 0.72
N GLY A 116 -2.81 -13.07 1.92
CA GLY A 116 -1.52 -13.68 2.26
C GLY A 116 -0.36 -12.68 2.44
N ALA A 117 -0.57 -11.38 2.19
CA ALA A 117 0.45 -10.34 2.39
C ALA A 117 0.82 -10.20 3.88
N ILE A 118 -0.18 -10.17 4.77
CA ILE A 118 0.04 -10.11 6.23
C ILE A 118 0.93 -11.27 6.70
N ALA A 119 0.62 -12.49 6.27
CA ALA A 119 1.41 -13.66 6.67
C ALA A 119 2.87 -13.57 6.21
N LYS A 120 3.11 -13.10 4.97
CA LYS A 120 4.47 -12.92 4.43
C LYS A 120 5.25 -11.85 5.18
N LEU A 121 4.61 -10.70 5.46
CA LEU A 121 5.25 -9.57 6.13
C LEU A 121 5.32 -9.73 7.66
N SER A 122 4.66 -10.76 8.22
CA SER A 122 4.81 -11.18 9.62
C SER A 122 6.02 -12.09 9.87
N ALA A 123 6.81 -12.42 8.85
CA ALA A 123 8.05 -13.18 9.00
C ALA A 123 9.09 -12.42 9.85
N PRO A 124 10.07 -13.11 10.47
CA PRO A 124 11.00 -12.48 11.40
C PRO A 124 11.78 -11.29 10.82
N ALA A 125 12.23 -11.38 9.56
CA ALA A 125 13.02 -10.30 8.95
C ALA A 125 12.19 -9.03 8.70
N PRO A 126 11.01 -9.05 8.05
CA PRO A 126 10.13 -7.88 7.96
C PRO A 126 9.77 -7.28 9.32
N ARG A 127 9.43 -8.11 10.31
CA ARG A 127 9.12 -7.63 11.67
C ARG A 127 10.30 -6.88 12.31
N ALA A 128 11.53 -7.38 12.14
CA ALA A 128 12.71 -6.70 12.64
C ALA A 128 12.91 -5.33 11.98
N ILE A 129 12.65 -5.23 10.66
CA ILE A 129 12.71 -3.96 9.92
C ILE A 129 11.65 -2.99 10.44
N VAL A 130 10.39 -3.43 10.61
CA VAL A 130 9.30 -2.57 11.16
C VAL A 130 9.68 -2.05 12.55
N ALA A 131 10.14 -2.92 13.45
CA ALA A 131 10.58 -2.50 14.78
C ALA A 131 11.74 -1.50 14.74
N PHE A 132 12.69 -1.69 13.83
CA PHE A 132 13.81 -0.79 13.65
C PHE A 132 13.36 0.60 13.16
N VAL A 133 12.52 0.67 12.11
CA VAL A 133 12.08 1.96 11.55
C VAL A 133 11.16 2.71 12.50
N LYS A 134 10.30 2.00 13.23
CA LYS A 134 9.48 2.61 14.30
C LYS A 134 10.38 3.24 15.38
N LYS A 135 11.37 2.49 15.85
CA LYS A 135 12.28 2.96 16.92
C LYS A 135 13.16 4.15 16.50
N ARG A 136 13.62 4.16 15.25
CA ARG A 136 14.63 5.12 14.78
C ARG A 136 14.06 6.34 14.10
N PHE A 137 12.94 6.20 13.43
CA PHE A 137 12.35 7.23 12.55
C PHE A 137 10.92 7.58 12.94
N ASP A 138 10.37 6.93 13.96
CA ASP A 138 8.96 7.01 14.37
C ASP A 138 8.00 6.68 13.21
N LEU A 139 8.44 5.87 12.24
CA LEU A 139 7.65 5.43 11.10
C LEU A 139 6.81 4.22 11.49
N GLU A 140 5.50 4.37 11.45
CA GLU A 140 4.55 3.26 11.57
C GLU A 140 4.40 2.54 10.24
N VAL A 141 4.29 1.21 10.28
CA VAL A 141 4.08 0.38 9.07
C VAL A 141 2.92 -0.56 9.31
N ASP A 142 1.84 -0.36 8.57
CA ASP A 142 0.65 -1.21 8.61
C ASP A 142 0.52 -1.99 7.29
N VAL A 143 0.05 -3.23 7.40
CA VAL A 143 -0.26 -4.08 6.25
C VAL A 143 -1.76 -4.32 6.19
N LEU A 144 -2.37 -3.98 5.06
CA LEU A 144 -3.78 -4.21 4.80
C LEU A 144 -3.95 -5.22 3.67
N GLU A 145 -4.83 -6.18 3.84
CA GLU A 145 -5.18 -7.13 2.79
C GLU A 145 -6.52 -6.78 2.17
N LEU A 146 -6.53 -6.66 0.84
CA LEU A 146 -7.77 -6.67 0.08
C LEU A 146 -8.43 -8.04 0.23
N GLN A 147 -9.68 -8.04 0.66
CA GLN A 147 -10.44 -9.25 0.93
C GLN A 147 -11.12 -9.77 -0.34
N ARG A 148 -11.12 -11.09 -0.53
CA ARG A 148 -11.96 -11.70 -1.57
C ARG A 148 -13.43 -11.44 -1.29
N PRO A 149 -14.25 -11.20 -2.33
CA PRO A 149 -15.69 -11.17 -2.13
C PRO A 149 -16.11 -12.45 -1.40
N ARG A 150 -16.78 -12.31 -0.28
CA ARG A 150 -17.44 -13.45 0.35
C ARG A 150 -18.69 -13.74 -0.47
N ASP A 151 -18.88 -14.99 -0.84
CA ASP A 151 -20.17 -15.42 -1.39
C ASP A 151 -21.28 -14.89 -0.46
N SER A 152 -21.97 -13.87 -0.93
CA SER A 152 -23.18 -13.22 -0.42
C SER A 152 -23.50 -13.36 1.07
N GLN A 153 -22.58 -13.00 1.99
CA GLN A 153 -22.97 -12.66 3.38
C GLN A 153 -21.91 -11.79 4.08
N ALA A 154 -22.36 -10.60 4.48
CA ALA A 154 -21.76 -9.65 5.43
C ALA A 154 -20.43 -8.97 5.05
N THR A 155 -20.54 -7.69 4.73
CA THR A 155 -19.44 -6.71 4.70
C THR A 155 -18.79 -6.59 6.09
N ALA A 156 -17.65 -7.21 6.27
CA ALA A 156 -16.78 -6.89 7.39
C ALA A 156 -15.72 -5.88 6.92
N PRO A 157 -15.39 -4.86 7.72
CA PRO A 157 -14.34 -3.91 7.39
C PRO A 157 -12.97 -4.62 7.29
N PRO A 158 -11.98 -4.04 6.56
CA PRO A 158 -10.65 -4.62 6.45
C PRO A 158 -10.01 -4.82 7.83
N VAL A 159 -9.38 -5.97 8.01
CA VAL A 159 -8.69 -6.29 9.27
C VAL A 159 -7.40 -5.48 9.33
N LEU A 160 -7.32 -4.60 10.31
CA LEU A 160 -6.13 -3.81 10.62
C LEU A 160 -5.23 -4.64 11.54
N PHE A 161 -3.99 -4.86 11.14
CA PHE A 161 -3.00 -5.51 11.99
C PHE A 161 -1.96 -4.47 12.42
N HIS A 162 -1.96 -4.16 13.72
CA HIS A 162 -0.88 -3.36 14.33
C HIS A 162 0.20 -4.32 14.80
N ALA A 163 1.44 -4.11 14.35
CA ALA A 163 2.58 -4.82 14.90
C ALA A 163 2.94 -4.17 16.25
N GLU A 164 2.59 -4.85 17.37
CA GLU A 164 3.12 -4.53 18.70
C GLU A 164 4.59 -4.92 18.85
#